data_9236b0ebe601b5215b89dba2da8142e4
#
_entry.id   9236b0ebe601b5215b89dba2da8142e4
#
_cell.length_a   1.000
_cell.length_b   1.000
_cell.length_c   1.000
_cell.angle_alpha   90.00
_cell.angle_beta   90.00
_cell.angle_gamma   90.00
#
_symmetry.space_group_name_H-M   'P 1'
#
loop_
_entity.id
_entity.type
_entity.pdbx_description
1 polymer ?
#
loop_
_entity_poly.entity_id
_entity_poly.type
_entity_poly.pdbx_seq_one_letter_code
_entity_poly.pdbx_strand_id
1 'polypeptide(L)'
;MRKIVLFTILLIAAIGVQAAFPSRTDFRDESIYFVMTTRFYDGDATNNTHCWDGNNPGDPAWRGDFKGLIEKMDYIKALGFTAIWITPVVENASGYDYHGYHARDFSKVDHRYESEGVGFQQVIDEAHKRGMKIILDIVLNHTGNFGEANLCKMFTRDWTKDQSVTDECMIPITKKDGGKLPDHYASLDGGRQYDTRLSLMKNTGGQNNDTHNYWHHYGHGNWDNPTRWWMQIAGDCVDLNTEHPFVYNYLIECYSKFIKMGVDGFRIDTGGHIPRLTFNQVFIPAFHEAAESAEAKNKRGNMPFYMFAEVCARYTGIWYRDQPNL
;
A
#
# COMPACT_ATOMS: atom_id res chain seq x y z
N MET A 1 -10.18 -64.52 52.83
CA MET A 1 -11.00 -63.38 52.33
C MET A 1 -10.09 -62.29 51.89
N ARG A 2 -9.91 -62.20 50.59
CA ARG A 2 -9.10 -61.12 49.90
C ARG A 2 -10.00 -59.94 49.57
N LYS A 3 -9.71 -58.78 50.12
CA LYS A 3 -10.41 -57.52 49.79
C LYS A 3 -9.81 -56.97 48.49
N ILE A 4 -10.64 -56.92 47.49
CA ILE A 4 -10.31 -56.22 46.19
C ILE A 4 -10.63 -54.76 46.43
N VAL A 5 -9.62 -53.90 46.37
CA VAL A 5 -9.79 -52.45 46.33
C VAL A 5 -9.87 -52.00 44.85
N LEU A 6 -11.03 -51.57 44.50
CA LEU A 6 -11.28 -50.98 43.15
C LEU A 6 -10.80 -49.51 43.14
N PHE A 7 -9.73 -49.21 42.39
CA PHE A 7 -9.31 -47.84 42.13
C PHE A 7 -10.08 -47.33 40.88
N THR A 8 -10.99 -46.43 41.12
CA THR A 8 -11.67 -45.71 40.01
C THR A 8 -10.81 -44.54 39.66
N ILE A 9 -10.15 -44.57 38.49
CA ILE A 9 -9.43 -43.43 37.92
C ILE A 9 -10.46 -42.54 37.22
N LEU A 10 -10.69 -41.37 37.81
CA LEU A 10 -11.52 -40.32 37.19
C LEU A 10 -10.66 -39.58 36.18
N LEU A 11 -10.88 -39.87 34.90
CA LEU A 11 -10.25 -39.13 33.78
C LEU A 11 -11.02 -37.83 33.60
N ILE A 12 -10.51 -36.73 34.15
CA ILE A 12 -11.02 -35.39 33.87
C ILE A 12 -10.48 -35.01 32.51
N ALA A 13 -11.28 -35.18 31.47
CA ALA A 13 -11.04 -34.56 30.18
C ALA A 13 -11.21 -33.03 30.34
N ALA A 14 -10.10 -32.33 30.40
CA ALA A 14 -10.13 -30.87 30.28
C ALA A 14 -10.55 -30.54 28.83
N ILE A 15 -11.85 -30.35 28.64
CA ILE A 15 -12.39 -29.72 27.45
C ILE A 15 -11.92 -28.25 27.54
N GLY A 16 -10.86 -27.92 26.85
CA GLY A 16 -10.47 -26.54 26.65
C GLY A 16 -11.63 -25.84 25.93
N VAL A 17 -12.47 -25.17 26.69
CA VAL A 17 -13.40 -24.21 26.15
C VAL A 17 -12.52 -23.08 25.62
N GLN A 18 -12.15 -23.18 24.35
CA GLN A 18 -11.60 -22.04 23.61
C GLN A 18 -12.77 -21.07 23.58
N ALA A 19 -12.72 -20.03 24.40
CA ALA A 19 -13.69 -18.96 24.32
C ALA A 19 -13.61 -18.40 22.91
N ALA A 20 -14.59 -18.76 22.09
CA ALA A 20 -14.75 -18.13 20.80
C ALA A 20 -15.01 -16.66 21.10
N PHE A 21 -14.05 -15.81 20.80
CA PHE A 21 -14.29 -14.38 20.84
C PHE A 21 -15.55 -14.10 19.99
N PRO A 22 -16.49 -13.30 20.50
CA PRO A 22 -17.65 -12.94 19.69
C PRO A 22 -17.16 -12.44 18.34
N SER A 23 -17.80 -12.89 17.25
CA SER A 23 -17.45 -12.44 15.92
C SER A 23 -17.64 -10.92 15.86
N ARG A 24 -16.54 -10.19 15.84
CA ARG A 24 -16.58 -8.74 15.72
C ARG A 24 -17.09 -8.42 14.31
N THR A 25 -18.09 -7.58 14.24
CA THR A 25 -18.76 -7.20 12.99
C THR A 25 -18.64 -5.72 12.70
N ASP A 26 -17.92 -4.98 13.56
CA ASP A 26 -17.73 -3.55 13.45
C ASP A 26 -16.26 -3.18 13.66
N PHE A 27 -15.68 -2.40 12.75
CA PHE A 27 -14.29 -1.94 12.88
C PHE A 27 -14.07 -1.00 14.07
N ARG A 28 -15.10 -0.43 14.65
CA ARG A 28 -15.00 0.34 15.90
C ARG A 28 -14.57 -0.49 17.11
N ASP A 29 -14.71 -1.79 17.00
CA ASP A 29 -14.29 -2.76 18.04
C ASP A 29 -12.83 -3.22 17.84
N GLU A 30 -12.17 -2.76 16.77
CA GLU A 30 -10.80 -3.15 16.48
C GLU A 30 -9.78 -2.17 17.07
N SER A 31 -8.71 -2.73 17.64
CA SER A 31 -7.50 -1.99 17.99
C SER A 31 -6.45 -2.20 16.90
N ILE A 32 -5.92 -1.11 16.36
CA ILE A 32 -5.09 -1.14 15.15
C ILE A 32 -3.62 -0.96 15.52
N TYR A 33 -2.78 -1.90 15.08
CA TYR A 33 -1.32 -1.80 15.11
C TYR A 33 -0.82 -1.34 13.74
N PHE A 34 -0.24 -0.16 13.67
CA PHE A 34 0.39 0.32 12.45
C PHE A 34 1.80 -0.24 12.31
N VAL A 35 2.15 -0.73 11.12
CA VAL A 35 3.46 -1.30 10.85
C VAL A 35 4.01 -0.85 9.50
N MET A 36 5.26 -0.43 9.52
CA MET A 36 6.09 -0.32 8.32
C MET A 36 6.90 -1.61 8.18
N THR A 37 6.49 -2.47 7.26
CA THR A 37 7.03 -3.83 7.13
C THR A 37 8.54 -3.86 7.03
N THR A 38 9.12 -3.03 6.18
CA THR A 38 10.57 -2.97 5.92
C THR A 38 11.44 -2.64 7.15
N ARG A 39 10.84 -2.08 8.19
CA ARG A 39 11.52 -1.67 9.42
C ARG A 39 11.05 -2.41 10.67
N PHE A 40 10.24 -3.42 10.49
CA PHE A 40 9.62 -4.09 11.63
C PHE A 40 10.44 -5.30 12.09
N TYR A 41 10.54 -6.33 11.26
CA TYR A 41 11.28 -7.53 11.60
C TYR A 41 11.78 -8.26 10.36
N ASP A 42 13.06 -8.60 10.35
CA ASP A 42 13.74 -9.34 9.29
C ASP A 42 13.51 -10.86 9.51
N GLY A 43 12.67 -11.45 8.69
CA GLY A 43 12.37 -12.89 8.71
C GLY A 43 13.19 -13.68 7.70
N ASP A 44 13.77 -13.00 6.71
CA ASP A 44 14.58 -13.59 5.65
C ASP A 44 15.73 -12.67 5.24
N ALA A 45 16.87 -12.85 5.84
CA ALA A 45 18.04 -12.04 5.56
C ALA A 45 18.56 -12.15 4.10
N THR A 46 18.01 -13.08 3.30
CA THR A 46 18.45 -13.27 1.91
C THR A 46 17.78 -12.31 0.94
N ASN A 47 16.65 -11.70 1.32
CA ASN A 47 15.91 -10.73 0.49
C ASN A 47 16.23 -9.27 0.81
N ASN A 48 17.13 -9.00 1.75
CA ASN A 48 17.49 -7.66 2.19
C ASN A 48 18.07 -6.80 1.06
N THR A 49 17.55 -5.57 0.93
CA THR A 49 17.97 -4.60 -0.08
C THR A 49 18.37 -3.28 0.58
N HIS A 50 19.45 -2.70 0.09
CA HIS A 50 19.91 -1.39 0.53
C HIS A 50 19.19 -0.25 -0.21
N CYS A 51 19.07 0.92 0.44
CA CYS A 51 18.34 2.05 -0.10
C CYS A 51 18.92 2.59 -1.40
N TRP A 52 20.15 3.07 -1.38
CA TRP A 52 20.65 3.92 -2.45
C TRP A 52 21.63 3.23 -3.40
N ASP A 53 22.64 2.59 -2.87
CA ASP A 53 23.78 2.13 -3.63
C ASP A 53 24.14 0.65 -3.38
N GLY A 54 23.42 0.00 -2.53
CA GLY A 54 23.66 -1.40 -2.18
C GLY A 54 24.93 -1.66 -1.37
N ASN A 55 25.70 -0.62 -1.05
CA ASN A 55 27.02 -0.74 -0.44
C ASN A 55 27.11 -0.17 0.98
N ASN A 56 26.05 0.40 1.50
CA ASN A 56 26.02 0.91 2.85
C ASN A 56 25.54 -0.18 3.84
N PRO A 57 26.43 -0.88 4.52
CA PRO A 57 26.05 -1.95 5.44
C PRO A 57 25.28 -1.45 6.67
N GLY A 58 25.28 -0.16 6.91
CA GLY A 58 24.52 0.51 7.97
C GLY A 58 23.12 0.90 7.58
N ASP A 59 22.73 0.75 6.31
CA ASP A 59 21.39 1.12 5.86
C ASP A 59 20.36 0.05 6.27
N PRO A 60 19.44 0.38 7.20
CA PRO A 60 18.46 -0.57 7.71
C PRO A 60 17.17 -0.62 6.88
N ALA A 61 17.09 0.07 5.74
CA ALA A 61 15.81 0.46 5.18
C ALA A 61 14.94 -0.70 4.70
N TRP A 62 15.52 -1.71 4.08
CA TRP A 62 14.79 -2.86 3.54
C TRP A 62 15.23 -4.16 4.20
N ARG A 63 14.88 -4.37 5.44
CA ARG A 63 15.20 -5.63 6.15
C ARG A 63 13.97 -6.40 6.60
N GLY A 64 12.93 -5.69 6.99
CA GLY A 64 11.66 -6.32 7.34
C GLY A 64 10.92 -6.80 6.10
N ASP A 65 10.26 -7.93 6.23
CA ASP A 65 9.57 -8.65 5.17
C ASP A 65 8.25 -9.29 5.65
N PHE A 66 7.51 -9.94 4.76
CA PHE A 66 6.27 -10.62 5.11
C PHE A 66 6.48 -11.81 6.05
N LYS A 67 7.57 -12.53 5.90
CA LYS A 67 7.90 -13.63 6.79
C LYS A 67 8.14 -13.14 8.21
N GLY A 68 8.89 -12.06 8.36
CA GLY A 68 9.12 -11.42 9.65
C GLY A 68 7.85 -10.86 10.28
N LEU A 69 6.97 -10.27 9.48
CA LEU A 69 5.67 -9.81 9.94
C LEU A 69 4.82 -10.97 10.47
N ILE A 70 4.76 -12.08 9.75
CA ILE A 70 4.04 -13.30 10.17
C ILE A 70 4.61 -13.85 11.48
N GLU A 71 5.93 -13.94 11.60
CA GLU A 71 6.60 -14.40 12.81
C GLU A 71 6.28 -13.56 14.07
N LYS A 72 5.93 -12.29 13.86
CA LYS A 72 5.60 -11.35 14.95
C LYS A 72 4.11 -11.12 15.18
N MET A 73 3.23 -11.77 14.43
CA MET A 73 1.78 -11.59 14.62
C MET A 73 1.29 -12.00 16.00
N ASP A 74 1.84 -13.06 16.58
CA ASP A 74 1.48 -13.48 17.93
C ASP A 74 1.93 -12.47 19.00
N TYR A 75 3.07 -11.81 18.78
CA TYR A 75 3.50 -10.69 19.61
C TYR A 75 2.53 -9.52 19.53
N ILE A 76 2.15 -9.11 18.32
CA ILE A 76 1.17 -8.01 18.09
C ILE A 76 -0.16 -8.36 18.79
N LYS A 77 -0.64 -9.58 18.61
CA LYS A 77 -1.87 -10.06 19.25
C LYS A 77 -1.76 -10.06 20.78
N ALA A 78 -0.64 -10.48 21.34
CA ALA A 78 -0.40 -10.49 22.78
C ALA A 78 -0.40 -9.08 23.41
N LEU A 79 -0.09 -8.05 22.62
CA LEU A 79 -0.24 -6.64 23.01
C LEU A 79 -1.70 -6.16 23.04
N GLY A 80 -2.66 -6.99 22.58
CA GLY A 80 -4.08 -6.66 22.56
C GLY A 80 -4.57 -6.06 21.26
N PHE A 81 -3.75 -5.99 20.21
CA PHE A 81 -4.18 -5.51 18.90
C PHE A 81 -4.93 -6.58 18.12
N THR A 82 -5.92 -6.16 17.37
CA THR A 82 -6.85 -7.03 16.66
C THR A 82 -6.88 -6.77 15.16
N ALA A 83 -6.24 -5.69 14.72
CA ALA A 83 -6.02 -5.38 13.32
C ALA A 83 -4.58 -4.89 13.11
N ILE A 84 -4.05 -5.16 11.93
CA ILE A 84 -2.74 -4.68 11.50
C ILE A 84 -2.94 -3.76 10.29
N TRP A 85 -2.50 -2.52 10.39
CA TRP A 85 -2.41 -1.59 9.27
C TRP A 85 -0.99 -1.63 8.72
N ILE A 86 -0.86 -2.05 7.47
CA ILE A 86 0.41 -2.26 6.76
C ILE A 86 0.60 -1.13 5.76
N THR A 87 1.79 -0.53 5.71
CA THR A 87 2.18 0.43 4.64
C THR A 87 2.03 -0.19 3.26
N PRO A 88 1.95 0.61 2.17
CA PRO A 88 1.69 0.08 0.83
C PRO A 88 2.67 -1.02 0.44
N VAL A 89 2.15 -2.06 -0.21
CA VAL A 89 2.92 -3.26 -0.61
C VAL A 89 3.17 -3.35 -2.11
N VAL A 90 2.66 -2.41 -2.89
CA VAL A 90 2.88 -2.39 -4.34
C VAL A 90 4.33 -2.08 -4.69
N GLU A 91 4.77 -2.48 -5.89
CA GLU A 91 6.14 -2.31 -6.33
C GLU A 91 6.56 -0.83 -6.35
N ASN A 92 7.66 -0.52 -5.67
CA ASN A 92 8.26 0.80 -5.63
C ASN A 92 9.52 0.90 -6.50
N ALA A 93 9.84 2.11 -6.96
CA ALA A 93 10.87 2.33 -7.95
C ALA A 93 12.29 2.06 -7.45
N SER A 94 12.57 2.34 -6.18
CA SER A 94 13.93 2.26 -5.64
C SER A 94 13.99 1.65 -4.24
N GLY A 95 15.19 1.35 -3.78
CA GLY A 95 15.41 0.91 -2.40
C GLY A 95 15.14 2.01 -1.37
N TYR A 96 15.25 3.28 -1.75
CA TYR A 96 14.91 4.41 -0.90
C TYR A 96 13.41 4.47 -0.56
N ASP A 97 12.56 3.92 -1.41
CA ASP A 97 11.12 3.94 -1.25
C ASP A 97 10.61 2.83 -0.30
N TYR A 98 11.40 2.49 0.69
CA TYR A 98 11.13 1.45 1.70
C TYR A 98 9.80 1.59 2.43
N HIS A 99 9.23 2.78 2.43
CA HIS A 99 7.95 3.08 3.05
C HIS A 99 6.73 2.67 2.20
N GLY A 100 6.91 2.40 0.90
CA GLY A 100 5.86 1.92 0.02
C GLY A 100 5.01 2.98 -0.69
N TYR A 101 5.24 4.27 -0.43
CA TYR A 101 4.38 5.35 -0.97
C TYR A 101 4.81 5.87 -2.34
N HIS A 102 5.84 5.32 -2.95
CA HIS A 102 6.34 5.73 -4.26
C HIS A 102 6.15 4.61 -5.28
N ALA A 103 4.89 4.29 -5.54
CA ALA A 103 4.54 3.21 -6.45
C ALA A 103 5.12 3.42 -7.85
N ARG A 104 5.70 2.35 -8.36
CA ARG A 104 6.16 2.18 -9.72
C ARG A 104 5.22 1.31 -10.52
N ASP A 105 4.72 0.24 -9.93
CA ASP A 105 3.76 -0.67 -10.55
C ASP A 105 2.69 -1.06 -9.53
N PHE A 106 1.50 -0.52 -9.72
CA PHE A 106 0.35 -0.81 -8.83
C PHE A 106 -0.19 -2.23 -9.01
N SER A 107 0.16 -2.89 -10.11
CA SER A 107 -0.35 -4.23 -10.44
C SER A 107 0.38 -5.35 -9.71
N LYS A 108 1.53 -5.07 -9.12
CA LYS A 108 2.42 -6.04 -8.47
C LYS A 108 2.60 -5.77 -6.98
N VAL A 109 2.78 -6.82 -6.21
CA VAL A 109 3.41 -6.75 -4.90
C VAL A 109 4.92 -6.61 -5.10
N ASP A 110 5.56 -5.78 -4.28
CA ASP A 110 7.00 -5.62 -4.33
C ASP A 110 7.68 -6.90 -3.86
N HIS A 111 8.44 -7.50 -4.76
CA HIS A 111 9.12 -8.78 -4.51
C HIS A 111 10.11 -8.76 -3.34
N ARG A 112 10.56 -7.56 -2.93
CA ARG A 112 11.47 -7.39 -1.78
C ARG A 112 10.81 -7.66 -0.43
N TYR A 113 9.47 -7.70 -0.37
CA TYR A 113 8.73 -8.16 0.81
C TYR A 113 8.56 -9.67 0.86
N GLU A 114 8.76 -10.37 -0.26
CA GLU A 114 8.42 -11.77 -0.40
C GLU A 114 9.61 -12.67 -0.09
N SER A 115 9.32 -13.87 0.39
CA SER A 115 10.28 -14.96 0.59
C SER A 115 9.75 -16.23 -0.07
N GLU A 116 10.56 -17.26 -0.19
CA GLU A 116 10.12 -18.54 -0.74
C GLU A 116 8.87 -19.05 0.00
N GLY A 117 7.78 -19.20 -0.75
CA GLY A 117 6.49 -19.66 -0.22
C GLY A 117 5.75 -18.65 0.67
N VAL A 118 6.23 -17.42 0.80
CA VAL A 118 5.62 -16.38 1.62
C VAL A 118 5.42 -15.11 0.82
N GLY A 119 4.19 -14.91 0.34
CA GLY A 119 3.75 -13.68 -0.31
C GLY A 119 2.67 -12.98 0.52
N PHE A 120 2.06 -11.94 -0.04
CA PHE A 120 1.07 -11.15 0.69
C PHE A 120 -0.21 -11.94 1.06
N GLN A 121 -0.59 -12.95 0.26
CA GLN A 121 -1.71 -13.82 0.62
C GLN A 121 -1.46 -14.55 1.95
N GLN A 122 -0.24 -15.03 2.18
CA GLN A 122 0.12 -15.71 3.43
C GLN A 122 0.03 -14.77 4.63
N VAL A 123 0.36 -13.49 4.47
CA VAL A 123 0.16 -12.47 5.53
C VAL A 123 -1.31 -12.37 5.93
N ILE A 124 -2.20 -12.27 4.95
CA ILE A 124 -3.66 -12.17 5.18
C ILE A 124 -4.16 -13.45 5.86
N ASP A 125 -3.81 -14.61 5.32
CA ASP A 125 -4.27 -15.90 5.83
C ASP A 125 -3.81 -16.14 7.27
N GLU A 126 -2.56 -15.81 7.59
CA GLU A 126 -2.00 -15.95 8.93
C GLU A 126 -2.59 -14.96 9.95
N ALA A 127 -2.92 -13.75 9.50
CA ALA A 127 -3.66 -12.80 10.34
C ALA A 127 -5.08 -13.33 10.65
N HIS A 128 -5.81 -13.78 9.64
CA HIS A 128 -7.16 -14.31 9.79
C HIS A 128 -7.22 -15.56 10.67
N LYS A 129 -6.26 -16.49 10.56
CA LYS A 129 -6.12 -17.63 11.46
C LYS A 129 -6.01 -17.23 12.94
N ARG A 130 -5.43 -16.07 13.20
CA ARG A 130 -5.29 -15.49 14.55
C ARG A 130 -6.47 -14.62 14.96
N GLY A 131 -7.50 -14.49 14.11
CA GLY A 131 -8.64 -13.61 14.33
C GLY A 131 -8.28 -12.12 14.23
N MET A 132 -7.19 -11.79 13.55
CA MET A 132 -6.75 -10.42 13.29
C MET A 132 -7.20 -9.98 11.90
N LYS A 133 -7.37 -8.65 11.72
CA LYS A 133 -7.74 -8.02 10.46
C LYS A 133 -6.54 -7.40 9.79
N ILE A 134 -6.59 -7.30 8.45
CA ILE A 134 -5.57 -6.58 7.66
C ILE A 134 -6.19 -5.33 7.05
N ILE A 135 -5.60 -4.18 7.36
CA ILE A 135 -5.86 -2.90 6.70
C ILE A 135 -4.66 -2.62 5.81
N LEU A 136 -4.88 -2.56 4.52
CA LEU A 136 -3.83 -2.20 3.56
C LEU A 136 -3.83 -0.69 3.32
N ASP A 137 -2.67 -0.08 3.44
CA ASP A 137 -2.46 1.29 2.98
C ASP A 137 -2.40 1.30 1.45
N ILE A 138 -3.12 2.19 0.83
CA ILE A 138 -3.15 2.33 -0.63
C ILE A 138 -2.92 3.78 -1.04
N VAL A 139 -2.25 3.96 -2.18
CA VAL A 139 -1.98 5.27 -2.76
C VAL A 139 -2.73 5.38 -4.08
N LEU A 140 -3.66 6.33 -4.17
CA LEU A 140 -4.42 6.59 -5.39
C LEU A 140 -3.99 7.90 -6.07
N ASN A 141 -3.38 8.81 -5.30
CA ASN A 141 -3.11 10.17 -5.70
C ASN A 141 -1.90 10.32 -6.62
N HIS A 142 -0.85 9.53 -6.42
CA HIS A 142 0.44 9.77 -7.06
C HIS A 142 1.23 8.50 -7.35
N THR A 143 2.22 8.65 -8.22
CA THR A 143 3.30 7.68 -8.42
C THR A 143 4.59 8.20 -7.82
N GLY A 144 5.60 7.33 -7.66
CA GLY A 144 6.92 7.67 -7.11
C GLY A 144 7.84 8.34 -8.10
N ASN A 145 7.56 9.00 -9.01
CA ASN A 145 8.21 9.70 -10.13
C ASN A 145 7.27 9.62 -11.32
N PHE A 146 7.63 10.18 -12.45
CA PHE A 146 6.94 9.87 -13.71
C PHE A 146 7.16 8.39 -14.12
N GLY A 147 7.44 7.54 -13.17
CA GLY A 147 7.66 6.15 -13.33
C GLY A 147 8.80 5.94 -14.23
N GLU A 148 9.94 6.51 -13.84
CA GLU A 148 10.87 6.13 -14.80
C GLU A 148 10.46 6.60 -16.21
N ALA A 149 11.30 7.00 -16.99
CA ALA A 149 11.11 7.56 -18.33
C ALA A 149 10.05 6.89 -19.23
N ASN A 150 9.43 5.81 -18.79
CA ASN A 150 8.53 5.01 -19.60
C ASN A 150 7.12 4.79 -19.00
N LEU A 151 6.74 5.48 -17.95
CA LEU A 151 5.45 5.27 -17.29
C LEU A 151 4.26 5.53 -18.24
N CYS A 152 4.38 6.52 -19.13
CA CYS A 152 3.37 6.73 -20.16
C CYS A 152 3.11 5.46 -20.97
N LYS A 153 4.12 4.65 -21.22
CA LYS A 153 3.96 3.37 -21.92
C LYS A 153 3.22 2.33 -21.09
N MET A 154 3.37 2.32 -19.77
CA MET A 154 2.63 1.44 -18.90
C MET A 154 1.13 1.64 -19.07
N PHE A 155 0.66 2.88 -19.13
CA PHE A 155 -0.74 3.20 -19.33
C PHE A 155 -1.24 3.06 -20.78
N THR A 156 -0.37 3.06 -21.77
CA THR A 156 -0.75 2.91 -23.18
C THR A 156 -0.80 1.49 -23.65
N ARG A 157 -0.48 0.53 -22.79
CA ARG A 157 -0.43 -0.90 -23.12
C ARG A 157 -1.60 -1.65 -22.55
N ASP A 158 -1.80 -2.82 -23.08
CA ASP A 158 -2.58 -3.85 -22.44
C ASP A 158 -1.75 -4.52 -21.34
N TRP A 159 -1.57 -3.80 -20.25
CA TRP A 159 -0.81 -4.22 -19.07
C TRP A 159 -1.36 -5.51 -18.44
N THR A 160 -2.57 -5.93 -18.82
CA THR A 160 -3.16 -7.19 -18.38
C THR A 160 -2.57 -8.41 -19.11
N LYS A 161 -1.93 -8.19 -20.25
CA LYS A 161 -1.50 -9.27 -21.13
C LYS A 161 0.00 -9.53 -21.14
N ASP A 162 0.80 -8.52 -20.84
CA ASP A 162 2.25 -8.65 -20.99
C ASP A 162 3.01 -7.94 -19.88
N GLN A 163 3.24 -8.65 -18.81
CA GLN A 163 3.95 -8.15 -17.64
C GLN A 163 5.45 -7.90 -17.93
N SER A 164 6.07 -8.71 -18.78
CA SER A 164 7.50 -8.59 -19.09
C SER A 164 7.82 -7.26 -19.74
N VAL A 165 6.90 -6.76 -20.53
CA VAL A 165 7.06 -5.50 -21.22
C VAL A 165 6.96 -4.30 -20.28
N THR A 166 6.21 -4.43 -19.19
CA THR A 166 6.18 -3.39 -18.16
C THR A 166 7.56 -3.25 -17.53
N ASP A 167 8.21 -4.34 -17.19
CA ASP A 167 9.55 -4.35 -16.60
C ASP A 167 10.59 -3.72 -17.53
N GLU A 168 10.56 -4.06 -18.82
CA GLU A 168 11.44 -3.45 -19.82
C GLU A 168 11.20 -1.95 -20.01
N CYS A 169 9.97 -1.50 -19.82
CA CYS A 169 9.62 -0.11 -20.00
C CYS A 169 9.96 0.75 -18.77
N MET A 170 10.08 0.15 -17.61
CA MET A 170 10.32 0.87 -16.36
C MET A 170 11.82 0.93 -16.08
N ILE A 171 12.40 2.08 -16.36
CA ILE A 171 13.82 2.36 -16.08
C ILE A 171 13.84 3.30 -14.86
N PRO A 172 14.22 2.81 -13.69
CA PRO A 172 14.25 3.63 -12.49
C PRO A 172 15.11 4.89 -12.67
N ILE A 173 14.55 6.04 -12.30
CA ILE A 173 15.25 7.33 -12.31
C ILE A 173 15.91 7.51 -10.95
N THR A 174 16.86 6.68 -10.63
CA THR A 174 17.60 6.75 -9.38
C THR A 174 19.08 6.92 -9.64
N LYS A 175 19.81 7.39 -8.65
CA LYS A 175 21.25 7.48 -8.71
C LYS A 175 21.90 6.11 -8.97
N LYS A 176 21.32 5.06 -8.45
CA LYS A 176 21.74 3.67 -8.62
C LYS A 176 21.64 3.22 -10.09
N ASP A 177 20.68 3.74 -10.83
CA ASP A 177 20.38 3.30 -12.19
C ASP A 177 21.13 4.07 -13.25
N GLY A 178 22.40 4.31 -13.04
CA GLY A 178 23.28 4.94 -14.00
C GLY A 178 23.37 6.46 -13.86
N GLY A 179 23.09 7.00 -12.71
CA GLY A 179 23.30 8.42 -12.42
C GLY A 179 22.37 9.35 -13.17
N LYS A 180 21.17 8.90 -13.48
CA LYS A 180 20.18 9.71 -14.22
C LYS A 180 19.69 10.91 -13.44
N LEU A 181 19.59 10.77 -12.11
CA LEU A 181 19.32 11.92 -11.24
C LEU A 181 20.62 12.65 -10.90
N PRO A 182 20.62 14.01 -10.88
CA PRO A 182 21.74 14.77 -10.40
C PRO A 182 22.14 14.42 -8.97
N ASP A 183 23.42 14.51 -8.65
CA ASP A 183 23.93 14.18 -7.30
C ASP A 183 23.26 14.95 -6.17
N HIS A 184 22.79 16.15 -6.45
CA HIS A 184 22.11 17.02 -5.50
C HIS A 184 20.59 16.94 -5.57
N TYR A 185 20.03 15.99 -6.34
CA TYR A 185 18.57 15.92 -6.57
C TYR A 185 17.76 15.89 -5.27
N ALA A 186 18.17 15.08 -4.31
CA ALA A 186 17.46 14.97 -3.03
C ALA A 186 17.45 16.28 -2.20
N SER A 187 18.38 17.20 -2.48
CA SER A 187 18.44 18.50 -1.81
C SER A 187 17.67 19.61 -2.53
N LEU A 188 17.12 19.33 -3.71
CA LEU A 188 16.27 20.28 -4.42
C LEU A 188 14.92 20.42 -3.73
N ASP A 189 14.33 21.61 -3.85
CA ASP A 189 12.93 21.79 -3.49
C ASP A 189 12.01 21.01 -4.45
N GLY A 190 10.76 20.77 -4.02
CA GLY A 190 9.82 19.94 -4.76
C GLY A 190 9.55 20.38 -6.19
N GLY A 191 9.54 21.70 -6.44
CA GLY A 191 9.37 22.22 -7.80
C GLY A 191 10.55 21.88 -8.70
N ARG A 192 11.77 22.06 -8.21
CA ARG A 192 12.98 21.72 -8.96
C ARG A 192 13.14 20.21 -9.16
N GLN A 193 12.75 19.41 -8.18
CA GLN A 193 12.71 17.97 -8.37
C GLN A 193 11.72 17.58 -9.46
N TYR A 194 10.53 18.16 -9.45
CA TYR A 194 9.55 17.98 -10.52
C TYR A 194 10.12 18.34 -11.89
N ASP A 195 10.68 19.54 -12.03
CA ASP A 195 11.26 20.00 -13.31
C ASP A 195 12.41 19.10 -13.77
N THR A 196 13.22 18.61 -12.84
CA THR A 196 14.32 17.69 -13.15
C THR A 196 13.79 16.38 -13.72
N ARG A 197 12.79 15.77 -13.08
CA ARG A 197 12.15 14.54 -13.60
C ARG A 197 11.48 14.77 -14.94
N LEU A 198 10.80 15.89 -15.07
CA LEU A 198 10.14 16.26 -16.33
C LEU A 198 11.14 16.37 -17.48
N SER A 199 12.33 16.93 -17.21
CA SER A 199 13.41 17.03 -18.21
C SER A 199 14.03 15.68 -18.56
N LEU A 200 13.97 14.72 -17.64
CA LEU A 200 14.50 13.36 -17.82
C LEU A 200 13.49 12.42 -18.51
N MET A 201 12.25 12.80 -18.63
CA MET A 201 11.28 12.02 -19.42
C MET A 201 11.78 11.82 -20.82
N LYS A 202 11.66 10.61 -21.31
CA LYS A 202 12.19 10.19 -22.60
C LYS A 202 11.75 11.12 -23.72
N ASN A 203 12.73 11.49 -24.54
CA ASN A 203 12.59 12.38 -25.69
C ASN A 203 12.35 13.86 -25.34
N THR A 204 12.76 14.27 -24.16
CA THR A 204 12.93 15.68 -23.76
C THR A 204 11.70 16.57 -23.83
N GLY A 205 10.55 16.04 -24.23
CA GLY A 205 9.33 16.81 -24.28
C GLY A 205 8.62 16.99 -22.93
N GLY A 206 9.17 16.41 -21.86
CA GLY A 206 8.55 16.48 -20.55
C GLY A 206 7.09 16.04 -20.59
N GLN A 207 6.18 16.92 -20.21
CA GLN A 207 4.73 16.65 -20.25
C GLN A 207 4.21 16.26 -21.63
N ASN A 208 4.89 16.61 -22.73
CA ASN A 208 4.49 16.21 -24.07
C ASN A 208 4.63 14.71 -24.32
N ASN A 209 5.34 13.98 -23.45
CA ASN A 209 5.41 12.53 -23.51
C ASN A 209 4.18 11.86 -22.88
N ASP A 210 3.47 12.56 -22.01
CA ASP A 210 2.18 12.17 -21.48
C ASP A 210 1.05 12.69 -22.38
N THR A 211 0.98 12.15 -23.59
CA THR A 211 0.03 12.59 -24.61
C THR A 211 -1.43 12.31 -24.27
N HIS A 212 -1.67 11.47 -23.25
CA HIS A 212 -2.99 11.12 -22.76
C HIS A 212 -3.38 11.86 -21.49
N ASN A 213 -2.49 12.66 -20.91
CA ASN A 213 -2.69 13.36 -19.64
C ASN A 213 -3.02 12.41 -18.48
N TYR A 214 -2.25 11.37 -18.32
CA TYR A 214 -2.39 10.42 -17.19
C TYR A 214 -1.89 11.00 -15.87
N TRP A 215 -1.10 12.09 -15.94
CA TRP A 215 -0.70 12.90 -14.79
C TRP A 215 -1.19 14.32 -14.94
N HIS A 216 -1.37 14.99 -13.79
CA HIS A 216 -1.54 16.43 -13.78
C HIS A 216 -0.18 17.12 -13.84
N HIS A 217 -0.01 18.04 -14.77
CA HIS A 217 1.24 18.78 -15.00
C HIS A 217 1.16 20.23 -14.48
N TYR A 218 0.54 20.41 -13.31
CA TYR A 218 0.41 21.74 -12.69
C TYR A 218 1.58 22.12 -11.79
N GLY A 219 2.61 21.27 -11.71
CA GLY A 219 3.78 21.50 -10.89
C GLY A 219 3.56 21.17 -9.41
N HIS A 220 4.42 21.75 -8.57
CA HIS A 220 4.41 21.52 -7.13
C HIS A 220 3.38 22.42 -6.45
N GLY A 221 2.59 21.84 -5.56
CA GLY A 221 1.50 22.51 -4.88
C GLY A 221 1.75 22.82 -3.41
N ASN A 222 0.86 23.62 -2.85
CA ASN A 222 0.75 23.85 -1.42
C ASN A 222 -0.46 23.07 -0.90
N TRP A 223 -0.31 22.39 0.22
CA TRP A 223 -1.34 21.60 0.88
C TRP A 223 -2.63 22.37 1.20
N ASP A 224 -2.51 23.68 1.38
CA ASP A 224 -3.63 24.56 1.70
C ASP A 224 -4.25 25.23 0.47
N ASN A 225 -3.72 24.95 -0.72
CA ASN A 225 -4.23 25.55 -1.94
C ASN A 225 -5.49 24.81 -2.43
N PRO A 226 -6.54 25.51 -2.86
CA PRO A 226 -7.69 24.89 -3.51
C PRO A 226 -7.36 24.05 -4.73
N THR A 227 -6.23 24.30 -5.39
CA THR A 227 -5.74 23.54 -6.55
C THR A 227 -4.93 22.30 -6.17
N ARG A 228 -4.82 21.96 -4.89
CA ARG A 228 -4.07 20.80 -4.39
C ARG A 228 -4.45 19.47 -5.04
N TRP A 229 -5.63 19.39 -5.61
CA TRP A 229 -6.12 18.19 -6.30
C TRP A 229 -5.42 17.90 -7.63
N TRP A 230 -4.66 18.86 -8.15
CA TRP A 230 -3.98 18.76 -9.46
C TRP A 230 -2.50 19.07 -9.35
N MET A 231 -1.99 19.24 -8.15
CA MET A 231 -0.61 19.64 -7.88
C MET A 231 0.12 18.56 -7.12
N GLN A 232 1.37 18.33 -7.52
CA GLN A 232 2.26 17.42 -6.83
C GLN A 232 2.44 17.81 -5.37
N ILE A 233 2.27 16.86 -4.45
CA ILE A 233 2.31 17.11 -3.00
C ILE A 233 3.74 17.19 -2.45
N ALA A 234 4.68 16.47 -3.07
CA ALA A 234 6.09 16.42 -2.68
C ALA A 234 6.96 16.23 -3.91
N GLY A 235 8.25 16.41 -3.77
CA GLY A 235 9.20 16.38 -4.87
C GLY A 235 9.25 15.07 -5.67
N ASP A 236 8.89 13.98 -5.03
CA ASP A 236 8.93 12.62 -5.58
C ASP A 236 7.56 11.94 -5.65
N CYS A 237 6.48 12.70 -5.47
CA CYS A 237 5.11 12.22 -5.55
C CYS A 237 4.41 12.88 -6.74
N VAL A 238 4.51 12.27 -7.92
CA VAL A 238 3.95 12.83 -9.15
C VAL A 238 2.45 12.58 -9.23
N ASP A 239 1.68 13.64 -9.34
CA ASP A 239 0.24 13.66 -9.23
C ASP A 239 -0.45 12.96 -10.39
N LEU A 240 -1.24 11.94 -10.10
CA LEU A 240 -2.02 11.19 -11.10
C LEU A 240 -3.31 11.94 -11.44
N ASN A 241 -3.67 11.96 -12.72
CA ASN A 241 -4.97 12.45 -13.16
C ASN A 241 -6.06 11.42 -12.80
N THR A 242 -6.50 11.48 -11.55
CA THR A 242 -7.50 10.54 -11.01
C THR A 242 -8.91 10.74 -11.58
N GLU A 243 -9.15 11.80 -12.32
CA GLU A 243 -10.39 12.03 -13.08
C GLU A 243 -10.38 11.34 -14.45
N HIS A 244 -9.21 10.90 -14.92
CA HIS A 244 -9.09 10.25 -16.21
C HIS A 244 -9.58 8.80 -16.14
N PRO A 245 -10.54 8.38 -17.01
CA PRO A 245 -11.15 7.04 -16.93
C PRO A 245 -10.15 5.89 -16.99
N PHE A 246 -9.10 5.99 -17.78
CA PHE A 246 -8.09 4.95 -17.85
C PHE A 246 -7.31 4.83 -16.54
N VAL A 247 -6.94 5.95 -15.94
CA VAL A 247 -6.18 5.98 -14.68
C VAL A 247 -6.99 5.39 -13.53
N TYR A 248 -8.22 5.87 -13.32
CA TYR A 248 -9.00 5.35 -12.20
C TYR A 248 -9.40 3.87 -12.39
N ASN A 249 -9.72 3.43 -13.61
CA ASN A 249 -10.02 2.02 -13.87
C ASN A 249 -8.80 1.13 -13.62
N TYR A 250 -7.62 1.56 -14.04
CA TYR A 250 -6.36 0.87 -13.75
C TYR A 250 -6.14 0.71 -12.25
N LEU A 251 -6.26 1.80 -11.49
CA LEU A 251 -6.09 1.77 -10.03
C LEU A 251 -7.14 0.88 -9.34
N ILE A 252 -8.40 0.96 -9.77
CA ILE A 252 -9.48 0.11 -9.25
C ILE A 252 -9.16 -1.36 -9.47
N GLU A 253 -8.73 -1.73 -10.67
CA GLU A 253 -8.39 -3.11 -10.97
C GLU A 253 -7.22 -3.60 -10.12
N CYS A 254 -6.15 -2.80 -10.03
CA CYS A 254 -4.98 -3.15 -9.23
C CYS A 254 -5.32 -3.36 -7.75
N TYR A 255 -6.07 -2.46 -7.15
CA TYR A 255 -6.39 -2.56 -5.73
C TYR A 255 -7.55 -3.53 -5.41
N SER A 256 -8.46 -3.76 -6.34
CA SER A 256 -9.51 -4.77 -6.17
C SER A 256 -8.95 -6.18 -6.02
N LYS A 257 -7.75 -6.47 -6.52
CA LYS A 257 -7.06 -7.74 -6.28
C LYS A 257 -6.86 -7.98 -4.78
N PHE A 258 -6.40 -6.96 -4.05
CA PHE A 258 -6.16 -7.08 -2.61
C PHE A 258 -7.45 -7.30 -1.82
N ILE A 259 -8.55 -6.65 -2.23
CA ILE A 259 -9.87 -6.91 -1.67
C ILE A 259 -10.26 -8.38 -1.87
N LYS A 260 -10.08 -8.92 -3.07
CA LYS A 260 -10.35 -10.32 -3.40
C LYS A 260 -9.39 -11.30 -2.71
N MET A 261 -8.18 -10.87 -2.37
CA MET A 261 -7.26 -11.64 -1.54
C MET A 261 -7.74 -11.74 -0.08
N GLY A 262 -8.69 -10.92 0.35
CA GLY A 262 -9.26 -10.97 1.70
C GLY A 262 -8.81 -9.84 2.63
N VAL A 263 -8.21 -8.77 2.11
CA VAL A 263 -7.95 -7.57 2.91
C VAL A 263 -9.25 -7.03 3.49
N ASP A 264 -9.25 -6.66 4.76
CA ASP A 264 -10.44 -6.26 5.52
C ASP A 264 -10.80 -4.79 5.37
N GLY A 265 -9.82 -3.97 5.00
CA GLY A 265 -10.05 -2.54 4.78
C GLY A 265 -8.88 -1.84 4.08
N PHE A 266 -9.15 -0.62 3.61
CA PHE A 266 -8.12 0.27 3.10
C PHE A 266 -7.97 1.52 3.96
N ARG A 267 -6.73 1.89 4.23
CA ARG A 267 -6.36 3.27 4.53
C ARG A 267 -5.92 3.91 3.22
N ILE A 268 -6.50 5.04 2.88
CA ILE A 268 -6.22 5.72 1.62
C ILE A 268 -5.33 6.92 1.90
N ASP A 269 -4.11 6.83 1.39
CA ASP A 269 -3.10 7.88 1.49
C ASP A 269 -3.55 9.14 0.74
N THR A 270 -3.15 10.30 1.26
CA THR A 270 -3.37 11.61 0.61
C THR A 270 -4.80 11.85 0.09
N GLY A 271 -5.79 11.34 0.80
CA GLY A 271 -7.20 11.44 0.38
C GLY A 271 -7.71 12.88 0.21
N GLY A 272 -7.10 13.85 0.88
CA GLY A 272 -7.39 15.26 0.70
C GLY A 272 -6.91 15.87 -0.63
N HIS A 273 -6.10 15.14 -1.40
CA HIS A 273 -5.52 15.58 -2.67
C HIS A 273 -6.18 14.97 -3.91
N ILE A 274 -7.21 14.16 -3.73
CA ILE A 274 -8.02 13.62 -4.82
C ILE A 274 -9.36 14.34 -4.83
N PRO A 275 -9.89 14.73 -6.01
CA PRO A 275 -11.20 15.33 -6.09
C PRO A 275 -12.27 14.44 -5.45
N ARG A 276 -13.03 15.04 -4.56
CA ARG A 276 -14.03 14.28 -3.80
C ARG A 276 -15.08 13.60 -4.68
N LEU A 277 -15.40 14.21 -5.83
CA LEU A 277 -16.31 13.60 -6.78
C LEU A 277 -15.76 12.26 -7.30
N THR A 278 -14.46 12.19 -7.58
CA THR A 278 -13.80 10.94 -7.98
C THR A 278 -13.89 9.90 -6.88
N PHE A 279 -13.67 10.27 -5.61
CA PHE A 279 -13.88 9.33 -4.51
C PHE A 279 -15.31 8.82 -4.45
N ASN A 280 -16.27 9.71 -4.37
CA ASN A 280 -17.66 9.36 -4.10
C ASN A 280 -18.34 8.63 -5.25
N GLN A 281 -17.97 8.93 -6.49
CA GLN A 281 -18.63 8.39 -7.67
C GLN A 281 -17.87 7.23 -8.33
N VAL A 282 -16.57 7.09 -8.05
CA VAL A 282 -15.72 6.13 -8.75
C VAL A 282 -15.08 5.15 -7.77
N PHE A 283 -14.14 5.59 -6.93
CA PHE A 283 -13.35 4.66 -6.11
C PHE A 283 -14.17 3.95 -5.03
N ILE A 284 -14.93 4.69 -4.25
CA ILE A 284 -15.70 4.10 -3.14
C ILE A 284 -16.72 3.07 -3.64
N PRO A 285 -17.56 3.37 -4.64
CA PRO A 285 -18.48 2.38 -5.17
C PRO A 285 -17.80 1.14 -5.74
N ALA A 286 -16.70 1.32 -6.49
CA ALA A 286 -15.98 0.22 -7.11
C ALA A 286 -15.34 -0.72 -6.07
N PHE A 287 -14.74 -0.17 -5.02
CA PHE A 287 -14.15 -0.97 -3.95
C PHE A 287 -15.21 -1.67 -3.11
N HIS A 288 -16.35 -1.04 -2.88
CA HIS A 288 -17.48 -1.72 -2.24
C HIS A 288 -18.00 -2.86 -3.10
N GLU A 289 -18.17 -2.67 -4.40
CA GLU A 289 -18.56 -3.73 -5.32
C GLU A 289 -17.59 -4.91 -5.31
N ALA A 290 -16.29 -4.63 -5.37
CA ALA A 290 -15.26 -5.67 -5.26
C ALA A 290 -15.35 -6.42 -3.93
N ALA A 291 -15.62 -5.71 -2.83
CA ALA A 291 -15.73 -6.27 -1.49
C ALA A 291 -17.00 -7.14 -1.30
N GLU A 292 -18.06 -6.86 -2.03
CA GLU A 292 -19.28 -7.65 -2.03
C GLU A 292 -19.20 -8.91 -2.90
N SER A 293 -18.13 -9.08 -3.68
CA SER A 293 -17.91 -10.29 -4.46
C SER A 293 -17.84 -11.55 -3.59
N ALA A 294 -18.29 -12.68 -4.12
CA ALA A 294 -18.25 -13.97 -3.41
C ALA A 294 -16.81 -14.35 -3.02
N GLU A 295 -15.84 -14.05 -3.88
CA GLU A 295 -14.43 -14.32 -3.63
C GLU A 295 -13.92 -13.57 -2.41
N ALA A 296 -14.18 -12.27 -2.32
CA ALA A 296 -13.77 -11.44 -1.18
C ALA A 296 -14.47 -11.86 0.11
N LYS A 297 -15.78 -12.12 0.07
CA LYS A 297 -16.57 -12.55 1.24
C LYS A 297 -16.14 -13.90 1.77
N ASN A 298 -15.81 -14.83 0.91
CA ASN A 298 -15.32 -16.17 1.32
C ASN A 298 -14.02 -16.09 2.13
N LYS A 299 -13.19 -15.10 1.88
CA LYS A 299 -11.91 -14.91 2.57
C LYS A 299 -12.03 -14.00 3.80
N ARG A 300 -12.70 -12.87 3.66
CA ARG A 300 -12.86 -11.87 4.72
C ARG A 300 -13.96 -12.24 5.74
N GLY A 301 -14.94 -13.03 5.36
CA GLY A 301 -16.17 -13.24 6.11
C GLY A 301 -17.18 -12.09 5.87
N ASN A 302 -18.18 -12.00 6.74
CA ASN A 302 -19.31 -11.04 6.59
C ASN A 302 -19.04 -9.65 7.18
N MET A 303 -17.82 -9.37 7.65
CA MET A 303 -17.48 -8.04 8.14
C MET A 303 -17.52 -7.03 7.00
N PRO A 304 -18.16 -5.87 7.17
CA PRO A 304 -18.15 -4.83 6.15
C PRO A 304 -16.72 -4.42 5.79
N PHE A 305 -16.46 -4.18 4.53
CA PHE A 305 -15.16 -3.65 4.09
C PHE A 305 -15.00 -2.21 4.58
N TYR A 306 -13.91 -1.94 5.29
CA TYR A 306 -13.68 -0.65 5.91
C TYR A 306 -12.74 0.22 5.07
N MET A 307 -13.10 1.49 4.91
CA MET A 307 -12.24 2.47 4.25
C MET A 307 -12.17 3.75 5.05
N PHE A 308 -10.98 4.30 5.19
CA PHE A 308 -10.75 5.63 5.72
C PHE A 308 -9.59 6.30 4.99
N ALA A 309 -9.65 7.61 4.88
CA ALA A 309 -8.65 8.39 4.16
C ALA A 309 -7.80 9.23 5.11
N GLU A 310 -6.53 9.42 4.73
CA GLU A 310 -5.72 10.44 5.33
C GLU A 310 -6.18 11.81 4.84
N VAL A 311 -6.51 12.66 5.78
CA VAL A 311 -6.79 14.06 5.52
C VAL A 311 -5.93 14.91 6.45
N CYS A 312 -4.89 15.52 5.90
CA CYS A 312 -4.04 16.43 6.65
C CYS A 312 -4.77 17.77 6.87
N ALA A 313 -5.69 17.78 7.83
CA ALA A 313 -6.42 18.96 8.21
C ALA A 313 -5.57 19.80 9.17
N ARG A 314 -4.82 20.75 8.64
CA ARG A 314 -3.92 21.61 9.43
C ARG A 314 -4.65 22.75 10.14
N TYR A 315 -5.87 23.02 9.76
CA TYR A 315 -6.67 24.12 10.30
C TYR A 315 -7.83 23.61 11.15
N THR A 316 -8.02 24.24 12.29
CA THR A 316 -9.17 24.01 13.16
C THR A 316 -10.39 24.86 12.75
N GLY A 317 -10.28 25.62 11.67
CA GLY A 317 -11.31 26.56 11.22
C GLY A 317 -12.43 25.90 10.41
N ILE A 318 -13.49 26.63 10.25
CA ILE A 318 -14.71 26.32 9.51
C ILE A 318 -14.43 25.87 8.05
N TRP A 319 -13.27 26.23 7.53
CA TRP A 319 -12.85 25.97 6.16
C TRP A 319 -12.90 24.50 5.75
N TYR A 320 -12.52 23.59 6.66
CA TYR A 320 -12.59 22.16 6.40
C TYR A 320 -13.99 21.59 6.56
N ARG A 321 -14.86 22.29 7.26
CA ARG A 321 -16.26 21.92 7.42
C ARG A 321 -17.11 22.37 6.25
N ASP A 322 -16.74 23.50 5.63
CA ASP A 322 -17.40 24.03 4.43
C ASP A 322 -16.84 23.41 3.13
N GLN A 323 -15.70 22.74 3.21
CA GLN A 323 -15.33 21.76 2.21
C GLN A 323 -16.26 20.56 2.42
N PRO A 324 -17.35 20.47 1.64
CA PRO A 324 -18.33 19.47 1.96
C PRO A 324 -17.62 18.14 1.96
N ASN A 325 -17.45 17.59 3.11
CA ASN A 325 -17.07 16.21 3.38
C ASN A 325 -15.69 15.80 2.89
N LEU A 326 -14.82 16.23 3.59
CA LEU A 326 -13.75 15.31 3.84
C LEU A 326 -14.26 14.18 4.72
#